data_efd77c5603dccc9a7818c711e5fb71b3
#
_entry.id   efd77c5603dccc9a7818c711e5fb71b3
#
_cell.length_a   1.000
_cell.length_b   1.000
_cell.length_c   1.000
_cell.angle_alpha   90.00
_cell.angle_beta   90.00
_cell.angle_gamma   90.00
#
_symmetry.space_group_name_H-M   'P 1'
#
loop_
_entity.id
_entity.type
_entity.pdbx_description
1 polymer ?
#
loop_
_entity_poly.entity_id
_entity_poly.type
_entity_poly.pdbx_seq_one_letter_code
_entity_poly.pdbx_strand_id
1 'polypeptide(L)'
;MILGIIGSGGREHAICQSIKKSKKVAKIYCFPGNAGTSSIAENVDINLDDFDNIKNFILEKKIDLIVVGPEKPLVDGIVDFFEQNNIKVFGPNKIASQLEGSKIFTKELCEKYKIPTAKFGIFETSQKANIFLKNSSFPIVIKADGLAAGKGVYICENQLQAMDAVNEIFEGKFGVADKILIEEFLNGEEMSYFIISDGENFKKFETAQDHKRVHEGDKGKNTGGMGAYSPSLLINQHLEKKILEKIIKPTIKGLKDMGSEYKGFLYAGLMIVNNEPYLIEYNVRMGDPECQTILPKLKTDLTDILLASVNYGLSSIDIEWHDYKSLCVVLCSKGYPDKYKNNIMIKNLVDLTISKNEFIFHAGTKMIDNKIHSNGGRVLNFVVLSDDFKKSRNRALELIKKVNWSNGFYRNDIGFKAIN
;
A
#
# COMPACT_ATOMS: atom_id res chain seq x y z
N MET A 1 11.71 18.33 -16.15
CA MET A 1 10.33 17.80 -16.20
C MET A 1 9.53 18.31 -15.02
N ILE A 2 8.23 18.42 -15.20
CA ILE A 2 7.27 18.73 -14.15
C ILE A 2 6.44 17.47 -13.89
N LEU A 3 6.38 17.00 -12.64
CA LEU A 3 5.61 15.81 -12.27
C LEU A 3 4.46 16.16 -11.34
N GLY A 4 3.36 15.40 -11.47
CA GLY A 4 2.22 15.46 -10.57
C GLY A 4 2.05 14.15 -9.81
N ILE A 5 1.81 14.22 -8.49
CA ILE A 5 1.59 13.07 -7.62
C ILE A 5 0.18 13.14 -7.07
N ILE A 6 -0.64 12.16 -7.38
CA ILE A 6 -1.99 12.04 -6.82
C ILE A 6 -1.90 11.37 -5.45
N GLY A 7 -2.47 12.00 -4.42
CA GLY A 7 -2.57 11.48 -3.06
C GLY A 7 -1.94 12.37 -1.99
N SER A 8 -2.10 11.98 -0.74
CA SER A 8 -1.70 12.78 0.45
C SER A 8 -1.09 11.95 1.59
N GLY A 9 -0.85 10.66 1.37
CA GLY A 9 -0.34 9.75 2.39
C GLY A 9 1.18 9.79 2.57
N GLY A 10 1.68 8.95 3.46
CA GLY A 10 3.11 8.74 3.67
C GLY A 10 3.79 8.15 2.44
N ARG A 11 3.09 7.29 1.72
CA ARG A 11 3.50 6.74 0.44
C ARG A 11 3.78 7.84 -0.59
N GLU A 12 2.86 8.77 -0.78
CA GLU A 12 3.02 9.87 -1.72
C GLU A 12 4.16 10.80 -1.30
N HIS A 13 4.33 11.07 -0.01
CA HIS A 13 5.48 11.82 0.47
C HIS A 13 6.81 11.11 0.17
N ALA A 14 6.89 9.79 0.36
CA ALA A 14 8.08 9.01 0.03
C ALA A 14 8.38 9.01 -1.49
N ILE A 15 7.33 8.92 -2.33
CA ILE A 15 7.46 9.06 -3.79
C ILE A 15 7.98 10.45 -4.15
N CYS A 16 7.39 11.53 -3.62
CA CYS A 16 7.87 12.91 -3.85
C CYS A 16 9.33 13.07 -3.44
N GLN A 17 9.73 12.56 -2.26
CA GLN A 17 11.10 12.62 -1.78
C GLN A 17 12.08 11.87 -2.68
N SER A 18 11.67 10.71 -3.22
CA SER A 18 12.49 9.93 -4.13
C SER A 18 12.65 10.62 -5.49
N ILE A 19 11.56 11.15 -6.05
CA ILE A 19 11.54 11.89 -7.32
C ILE A 19 12.35 13.20 -7.21
N LYS A 20 12.30 13.88 -6.07
CA LYS A 20 13.04 15.14 -5.85
C LYS A 20 14.56 14.98 -5.97
N LYS A 21 15.09 13.77 -5.78
CA LYS A 21 16.52 13.49 -5.97
C LYS A 21 16.95 13.51 -7.44
N SER A 22 16.01 13.35 -8.37
CA SER A 22 16.29 13.32 -9.80
C SER A 22 16.68 14.68 -10.34
N LYS A 23 17.80 14.74 -11.06
CA LYS A 23 18.25 15.96 -11.78
C LYS A 23 17.33 16.33 -12.96
N LYS A 24 16.46 15.39 -13.40
CA LYS A 24 15.52 15.60 -14.51
C LYS A 24 14.26 16.35 -14.07
N VAL A 25 13.99 16.40 -12.75
CA VAL A 25 12.76 16.97 -12.20
C VAL A 25 12.99 18.41 -11.73
N ALA A 26 12.35 19.34 -12.41
CA ALA A 26 12.40 20.76 -12.07
C ALA A 26 11.34 21.13 -11.03
N LYS A 27 10.14 20.51 -11.09
CA LYS A 27 9.04 20.83 -10.20
C LYS A 27 8.15 19.61 -9.96
N ILE A 28 7.58 19.55 -8.76
CA ILE A 28 6.59 18.53 -8.36
C ILE A 28 5.33 19.24 -7.86
N TYR A 29 4.17 18.80 -8.34
CA TYR A 29 2.86 19.11 -7.77
C TYR A 29 2.32 17.89 -7.03
N CYS A 30 1.59 18.10 -5.93
CA CYS A 30 0.99 17.02 -5.16
C CYS A 30 -0.49 17.32 -4.91
N PHE A 31 -1.38 16.38 -5.23
CA PHE A 31 -2.83 16.53 -5.19
C PHE A 31 -3.45 15.60 -4.13
N PRO A 32 -4.00 16.06 -3.01
CA PRO A 32 -3.84 17.41 -2.46
C PRO A 32 -2.52 17.59 -1.70
N GLY A 33 -1.74 16.49 -1.46
CA GLY A 33 -0.53 16.52 -0.64
C GLY A 33 -0.81 16.61 0.87
N ASN A 34 0.25 16.80 1.64
CA ASN A 34 0.19 16.95 3.11
C ASN A 34 1.23 17.97 3.61
N ALA A 35 1.37 18.11 4.94
CA ALA A 35 2.32 19.07 5.51
C ALA A 35 3.80 18.76 5.16
N GLY A 36 4.14 17.49 4.89
CA GLY A 36 5.50 17.11 4.51
C GLY A 36 5.77 17.37 3.03
N THR A 37 4.83 17.04 2.14
CA THR A 37 4.97 17.29 0.70
C THR A 37 5.11 18.79 0.40
N SER A 38 4.51 19.68 1.19
CA SER A 38 4.62 21.13 1.00
C SER A 38 6.05 21.67 1.10
N SER A 39 6.98 20.92 1.70
CA SER A 39 8.40 21.31 1.79
C SER A 39 9.22 20.96 0.54
N ILE A 40 8.72 20.06 -0.31
CA ILE A 40 9.45 19.51 -1.48
C ILE A 40 8.66 19.60 -2.79
N ALA A 41 7.36 19.84 -2.71
CA ALA A 41 6.43 19.98 -3.82
C ALA A 41 5.47 21.15 -3.58
N GLU A 42 4.75 21.55 -4.60
CA GLU A 42 3.61 22.47 -4.46
C GLU A 42 2.33 21.64 -4.28
N ASN A 43 1.69 21.79 -3.13
CA ASN A 43 0.42 21.14 -2.86
C ASN A 43 -0.72 21.88 -3.56
N VAL A 44 -1.62 21.15 -4.19
CA VAL A 44 -2.77 21.69 -4.95
C VAL A 44 -4.04 21.07 -4.37
N ASP A 45 -4.82 21.89 -3.68
CA ASP A 45 -6.06 21.45 -3.03
C ASP A 45 -7.19 21.25 -4.05
N ILE A 46 -7.20 20.08 -4.68
CA ILE A 46 -8.23 19.63 -5.61
C ILE A 46 -8.78 18.30 -5.11
N ASN A 47 -10.12 18.16 -5.17
CA ASN A 47 -10.76 16.87 -4.84
C ASN A 47 -10.34 15.81 -5.86
N LEU A 48 -9.87 14.66 -5.36
CA LEU A 48 -9.41 13.55 -6.20
C LEU A 48 -10.51 12.86 -7.01
N ASP A 49 -11.78 13.08 -6.67
CA ASP A 49 -12.92 12.59 -7.44
C ASP A 49 -13.25 13.52 -8.65
N ASP A 50 -12.67 14.72 -8.73
CA ASP A 50 -12.86 15.70 -9.80
C ASP A 50 -11.72 15.62 -10.84
N PHE A 51 -11.79 14.60 -11.69
CA PHE A 51 -10.78 14.35 -12.72
C PHE A 51 -10.66 15.49 -13.75
N ASP A 52 -11.75 16.16 -14.06
CA ASP A 52 -11.73 17.29 -15.00
C ASP A 52 -10.94 18.49 -14.45
N ASN A 53 -11.12 18.80 -13.18
CA ASN A 53 -10.39 19.90 -12.56
C ASN A 53 -8.89 19.58 -12.45
N ILE A 54 -8.53 18.34 -12.11
CA ILE A 54 -7.15 17.88 -12.12
C ILE A 54 -6.56 17.95 -13.52
N LYS A 55 -7.27 17.48 -14.55
CA LYS A 55 -6.86 17.57 -15.97
C LYS A 55 -6.57 19.01 -16.38
N ASN A 56 -7.49 19.93 -16.09
CA ASN A 56 -7.33 21.34 -16.45
C ASN A 56 -6.06 21.93 -15.83
N PHE A 57 -5.79 21.63 -14.56
CA PHE A 57 -4.56 22.04 -13.89
C PHE A 57 -3.31 21.44 -14.54
N ILE A 58 -3.35 20.14 -14.87
CA ILE A 58 -2.24 19.45 -15.56
C ILE A 58 -1.90 20.15 -16.88
N LEU A 59 -2.91 20.47 -17.68
CA LEU A 59 -2.73 21.13 -18.98
C LEU A 59 -2.21 22.57 -18.82
N GLU A 60 -2.76 23.33 -17.87
CA GLU A 60 -2.32 24.70 -17.57
C GLU A 60 -0.85 24.72 -17.13
N LYS A 61 -0.47 23.84 -16.20
CA LYS A 61 0.90 23.79 -15.66
C LYS A 61 1.88 22.98 -16.51
N LYS A 62 1.40 22.38 -17.61
CA LYS A 62 2.20 21.53 -18.53
C LYS A 62 2.94 20.43 -17.78
N ILE A 63 2.20 19.67 -16.96
CA ILE A 63 2.78 18.55 -16.21
C ILE A 63 3.08 17.42 -17.19
N ASP A 64 4.32 16.93 -17.16
CA ASP A 64 4.84 15.92 -18.11
C ASP A 64 4.41 14.49 -17.78
N LEU A 65 4.21 14.17 -16.49
CA LEU A 65 3.87 12.83 -16.03
C LEU A 65 3.08 12.91 -14.71
N ILE A 66 2.00 12.16 -14.63
CA ILE A 66 1.22 11.93 -13.39
C ILE A 66 1.57 10.57 -12.80
N VAL A 67 1.75 10.51 -11.49
CA VAL A 67 1.90 9.27 -10.71
C VAL A 67 0.73 9.14 -9.75
N VAL A 68 -0.02 8.05 -9.85
CA VAL A 68 -1.19 7.82 -8.99
C VAL A 68 -0.77 6.98 -7.79
N GLY A 69 -0.90 7.55 -6.59
CA GLY A 69 -0.54 6.87 -5.34
C GLY A 69 -1.66 6.01 -4.75
N PRO A 70 -2.87 6.53 -4.50
CA PRO A 70 -3.95 5.80 -3.83
C PRO A 70 -4.77 4.93 -4.79
N GLU A 71 -5.40 3.90 -4.22
CA GLU A 71 -6.19 2.90 -4.94
C GLU A 71 -7.51 3.42 -5.51
N LYS A 72 -8.23 4.30 -4.76
CA LYS A 72 -9.57 4.73 -5.18
C LYS A 72 -9.59 5.40 -6.57
N PRO A 73 -8.76 6.41 -6.85
CA PRO A 73 -8.72 7.00 -8.20
C PRO A 73 -8.38 5.99 -9.30
N LEU A 74 -7.52 4.98 -9.02
CA LEU A 74 -7.17 3.93 -9.97
C LEU A 74 -8.41 3.06 -10.30
N VAL A 75 -9.13 2.61 -9.28
CA VAL A 75 -10.35 1.81 -9.43
C VAL A 75 -11.45 2.59 -10.12
N ASP A 76 -11.54 3.90 -9.86
CA ASP A 76 -12.51 4.80 -10.51
C ASP A 76 -12.16 5.09 -11.98
N GLY A 77 -10.90 4.82 -12.42
CA GLY A 77 -10.48 4.91 -13.82
C GLY A 77 -9.77 6.20 -14.20
N ILE A 78 -9.08 6.85 -13.26
CA ILE A 78 -8.31 8.08 -13.53
C ILE A 78 -7.26 7.89 -14.62
N VAL A 79 -6.68 6.68 -14.74
CA VAL A 79 -5.67 6.39 -15.76
C VAL A 79 -6.30 6.40 -17.14
N ASP A 80 -7.42 5.70 -17.33
CA ASP A 80 -8.16 5.67 -18.59
C ASP A 80 -8.60 7.08 -19.01
N PHE A 81 -9.09 7.86 -18.04
CA PHE A 81 -9.51 9.24 -18.27
C PHE A 81 -8.34 10.13 -18.74
N PHE A 82 -7.16 10.02 -18.12
CA PHE A 82 -5.99 10.81 -18.50
C PHE A 82 -5.40 10.36 -19.84
N GLU A 83 -5.31 9.07 -20.10
CA GLU A 83 -4.82 8.54 -21.38
C GLU A 83 -5.70 8.97 -22.55
N GLN A 84 -7.05 8.98 -22.39
CA GLN A 84 -7.99 9.52 -23.38
C GLN A 84 -7.80 11.02 -23.65
N ASN A 85 -7.22 11.76 -22.71
CA ASN A 85 -6.90 13.17 -22.84
C ASN A 85 -5.41 13.42 -23.20
N ASN A 86 -4.68 12.40 -23.66
CA ASN A 86 -3.25 12.45 -24.03
C ASN A 86 -2.32 12.91 -22.90
N ILE A 87 -2.68 12.63 -21.63
CA ILE A 87 -1.86 12.90 -20.45
C ILE A 87 -1.12 11.63 -20.10
N LYS A 88 0.21 11.70 -19.98
CA LYS A 88 1.02 10.60 -19.51
C LYS A 88 0.75 10.33 -18.04
N VAL A 89 0.42 9.09 -17.70
CA VAL A 89 0.08 8.67 -16.34
C VAL A 89 0.71 7.32 -16.02
N PHE A 90 1.23 7.21 -14.82
CA PHE A 90 1.76 5.97 -14.25
C PHE A 90 0.75 5.40 -13.26
N GLY A 91 0.24 4.24 -13.56
CA GLY A 91 -0.73 3.46 -12.80
C GLY A 91 -1.46 2.49 -13.71
N PRO A 92 -2.11 1.44 -13.17
CA PRO A 92 -2.92 0.52 -13.96
C PRO A 92 -4.26 1.16 -14.37
N ASN A 93 -4.77 0.72 -15.53
CA ASN A 93 -6.09 1.12 -16.00
C ASN A 93 -7.22 0.56 -15.11
N LYS A 94 -8.45 0.97 -15.37
CA LYS A 94 -9.63 0.62 -14.57
C LYS A 94 -9.84 -0.90 -14.45
N ILE A 95 -9.64 -1.66 -15.53
CA ILE A 95 -9.81 -3.12 -15.53
C ILE A 95 -8.73 -3.78 -14.66
N ALA A 96 -7.46 -3.44 -14.88
CA ALA A 96 -6.36 -3.96 -14.10
C ALA A 96 -6.47 -3.57 -12.61
N SER A 97 -7.03 -2.40 -12.32
CA SER A 97 -7.26 -1.92 -10.95
C SER A 97 -8.32 -2.74 -10.19
N GLN A 98 -9.12 -3.54 -10.89
CA GLN A 98 -10.05 -4.48 -10.23
C GLN A 98 -9.34 -5.57 -9.43
N LEU A 99 -8.05 -5.81 -9.64
CA LEU A 99 -7.25 -6.67 -8.75
C LEU A 99 -7.29 -6.22 -7.27
N GLU A 100 -7.40 -4.91 -7.01
CA GLU A 100 -7.61 -4.36 -5.65
C GLU A 100 -9.07 -3.97 -5.42
N GLY A 101 -9.74 -3.48 -6.46
CA GLY A 101 -11.11 -2.99 -6.41
C GLY A 101 -12.16 -4.06 -6.13
N SER A 102 -11.92 -5.32 -6.54
CA SER A 102 -12.79 -6.45 -6.28
C SER A 102 -12.01 -7.69 -5.90
N LYS A 103 -12.23 -8.18 -4.70
CA LYS A 103 -11.64 -9.44 -4.22
C LYS A 103 -12.18 -10.64 -5.00
N ILE A 104 -13.43 -10.55 -5.42
CA ILE A 104 -14.09 -11.57 -6.24
C ILE A 104 -13.42 -11.67 -7.61
N PHE A 105 -13.19 -10.52 -8.28
CA PHE A 105 -12.45 -10.48 -9.54
C PHE A 105 -11.07 -11.15 -9.41
N THR A 106 -10.34 -10.85 -8.33
CA THR A 106 -9.04 -11.48 -8.07
C THR A 106 -9.15 -12.98 -7.86
N LYS A 107 -10.18 -13.46 -7.15
CA LYS A 107 -10.38 -14.90 -6.95
C LYS A 107 -10.77 -15.63 -8.23
N GLU A 108 -11.63 -15.06 -9.04
CA GLU A 108 -12.00 -15.62 -10.36
C GLU A 108 -10.78 -15.68 -11.29
N LEU A 109 -9.91 -14.65 -11.25
CA LEU A 109 -8.62 -14.67 -11.96
C LEU A 109 -7.73 -15.82 -11.44
N CYS A 110 -7.64 -15.97 -10.10
CA CYS A 110 -6.83 -17.03 -9.49
C CYS A 110 -7.30 -18.41 -9.91
N GLU A 111 -8.61 -18.66 -9.93
CA GLU A 111 -9.19 -19.93 -10.36
C GLU A 111 -8.89 -20.20 -11.83
N LYS A 112 -9.16 -19.24 -12.71
CA LYS A 112 -8.97 -19.35 -14.16
C LYS A 112 -7.50 -19.61 -14.56
N TYR A 113 -6.56 -18.94 -13.89
CA TYR A 113 -5.13 -19.03 -14.21
C TYR A 113 -4.33 -19.91 -13.24
N LYS A 114 -5.02 -20.64 -12.35
CA LYS A 114 -4.44 -21.59 -11.38
C LYS A 114 -3.42 -20.93 -10.46
N ILE A 115 -3.66 -19.69 -10.05
CA ILE A 115 -2.84 -18.95 -9.11
C ILE A 115 -3.11 -19.48 -7.70
N PRO A 116 -2.08 -19.92 -6.94
CA PRO A 116 -2.29 -20.44 -5.59
C PRO A 116 -2.90 -19.36 -4.67
N THR A 117 -4.03 -19.67 -4.06
CA THR A 117 -4.73 -18.82 -3.09
C THR A 117 -5.53 -19.72 -2.14
N ALA A 118 -6.03 -19.17 -1.03
CA ALA A 118 -6.92 -19.87 -0.12
C ALA A 118 -8.14 -20.42 -0.86
N LYS A 119 -8.63 -21.63 -0.49
CA LYS A 119 -9.90 -22.14 -0.96
C LYS A 119 -11.00 -21.19 -0.56
N PHE A 120 -11.95 -20.94 -1.45
CA PHE A 120 -12.94 -19.91 -1.24
C PHE A 120 -14.33 -20.29 -1.76
N GLY A 121 -15.34 -19.56 -1.27
CA GLY A 121 -16.68 -19.56 -1.80
C GLY A 121 -17.22 -18.13 -1.88
N ILE A 122 -18.03 -17.87 -2.91
CA ILE A 122 -18.68 -16.56 -3.15
C ILE A 122 -20.18 -16.72 -2.86
N PHE A 123 -20.74 -15.81 -2.06
CA PHE A 123 -22.11 -15.88 -1.60
C PHE A 123 -22.84 -14.56 -1.83
N GLU A 124 -24.04 -14.65 -2.42
CA GLU A 124 -24.89 -13.50 -2.76
C GLU A 124 -25.95 -13.20 -1.69
N THR A 125 -26.10 -14.09 -0.70
CA THR A 125 -27.07 -13.92 0.39
C THR A 125 -26.53 -14.47 1.70
N SER A 126 -26.92 -13.86 2.82
CA SER A 126 -26.56 -14.33 4.15
C SER A 126 -27.03 -15.77 4.40
N GLN A 127 -28.20 -16.17 3.84
CA GLN A 127 -28.72 -17.53 3.99
C GLN A 127 -27.79 -18.56 3.37
N LYS A 128 -27.34 -18.35 2.12
CA LYS A 128 -26.39 -19.25 1.43
C LYS A 128 -25.06 -19.34 2.18
N ALA A 129 -24.53 -18.20 2.62
CA ALA A 129 -23.31 -18.13 3.40
C ALA A 129 -23.44 -18.89 4.73
N ASN A 130 -24.52 -18.68 5.47
CA ASN A 130 -24.78 -19.35 6.74
C ASN A 130 -24.95 -20.87 6.62
N ILE A 131 -25.53 -21.36 5.51
CA ILE A 131 -25.60 -22.80 5.22
C ILE A 131 -24.19 -23.37 5.01
N PHE A 132 -23.33 -22.67 4.27
CA PHE A 132 -21.94 -23.09 4.05
C PHE A 132 -21.15 -23.13 5.38
N LEU A 133 -21.31 -22.11 6.24
CA LEU A 133 -20.62 -22.01 7.52
C LEU A 133 -20.96 -23.14 8.49
N LYS A 134 -22.16 -23.76 8.40
CA LYS A 134 -22.54 -24.91 9.24
C LYS A 134 -21.64 -26.13 9.05
N ASN A 135 -21.04 -26.25 7.86
CA ASN A 135 -20.19 -27.40 7.49
C ASN A 135 -18.71 -27.00 7.33
N SER A 136 -18.35 -25.80 7.76
CA SER A 136 -16.98 -25.26 7.63
C SER A 136 -16.13 -25.57 8.85
N SER A 137 -14.82 -25.75 8.63
CA SER A 137 -13.81 -25.80 9.71
C SER A 137 -13.37 -24.39 10.07
N PHE A 138 -12.98 -24.16 11.33
CA PHE A 138 -12.52 -22.88 11.84
C PHE A 138 -11.04 -22.95 12.27
N PRO A 139 -10.31 -21.81 12.22
CA PRO A 139 -10.75 -20.47 11.84
C PRO A 139 -11.05 -20.33 10.35
N ILE A 140 -11.88 -19.32 9.99
CA ILE A 140 -12.26 -18.99 8.62
C ILE A 140 -12.16 -17.48 8.38
N VAL A 141 -11.98 -17.05 7.12
CA VAL A 141 -11.87 -15.63 6.79
C VAL A 141 -13.07 -15.19 5.96
N ILE A 142 -13.75 -14.14 6.39
CA ILE A 142 -14.88 -13.54 5.68
C ILE A 142 -14.47 -12.14 5.21
N LYS A 143 -14.69 -11.85 3.93
CA LYS A 143 -14.29 -10.58 3.31
C LYS A 143 -15.47 -9.94 2.59
N ALA A 144 -15.67 -8.66 2.85
CA ALA A 144 -16.52 -7.82 2.01
C ALA A 144 -15.83 -7.59 0.66
N ASP A 145 -16.57 -7.62 -0.44
CA ASP A 145 -16.05 -7.21 -1.75
C ASP A 145 -15.90 -5.69 -1.84
N GLY A 146 -15.02 -5.21 -2.70
CA GLY A 146 -14.75 -3.78 -2.88
C GLY A 146 -13.66 -3.22 -1.95
N LEU A 147 -13.44 -1.91 -2.07
CA LEU A 147 -12.46 -1.15 -1.27
C LEU A 147 -13.02 -0.90 0.14
N ALA A 148 -12.51 -1.60 1.14
CA ALA A 148 -12.91 -1.45 2.54
C ALA A 148 -11.76 -0.97 3.45
N ALA A 149 -10.66 -0.47 2.88
CA ALA A 149 -9.48 0.02 3.60
C ALA A 149 -8.96 -0.97 4.68
N GLY A 150 -8.98 -2.28 4.36
CA GLY A 150 -8.57 -3.36 5.27
C GLY A 150 -9.56 -3.67 6.40
N LYS A 151 -10.68 -2.95 6.52
CA LYS A 151 -11.66 -3.12 7.60
C LYS A 151 -12.71 -4.20 7.30
N GLY A 152 -12.92 -4.55 6.04
CA GLY A 152 -13.90 -5.55 5.60
C GLY A 152 -13.39 -6.99 5.64
N VAL A 153 -12.40 -7.31 6.49
CA VAL A 153 -11.84 -8.65 6.64
C VAL A 153 -11.99 -9.12 8.08
N TYR A 154 -12.66 -10.25 8.26
CA TYR A 154 -12.91 -10.88 9.55
C TYR A 154 -12.23 -12.24 9.59
N ILE A 155 -11.40 -12.47 10.59
CA ILE A 155 -10.91 -13.80 10.95
C ILE A 155 -11.80 -14.31 12.08
N CYS A 156 -12.55 -15.37 11.81
CA CYS A 156 -13.58 -15.89 12.71
C CYS A 156 -13.11 -17.23 13.27
N GLU A 157 -12.99 -17.31 14.59
CA GLU A 157 -12.52 -18.51 15.31
C GLU A 157 -13.63 -19.56 15.51
N ASN A 158 -14.90 -19.17 15.28
CA ASN A 158 -16.03 -20.04 15.45
C ASN A 158 -17.22 -19.58 14.57
N GLN A 159 -18.23 -20.46 14.49
CA GLN A 159 -19.41 -20.26 13.66
C GLN A 159 -20.21 -19.01 14.04
N LEU A 160 -20.34 -18.68 15.32
CA LEU A 160 -21.11 -17.50 15.76
C LEU A 160 -20.47 -16.22 15.25
N GLN A 161 -19.16 -16.04 15.45
CA GLN A 161 -18.42 -14.90 14.92
C GLN A 161 -18.52 -14.78 13.40
N ALA A 162 -18.51 -15.93 12.69
CA ALA A 162 -18.63 -15.95 11.25
C ALA A 162 -20.03 -15.52 10.77
N MET A 163 -21.08 -15.98 11.43
CA MET A 163 -22.46 -15.57 11.11
C MET A 163 -22.68 -14.07 11.40
N ASP A 164 -22.14 -13.54 12.51
CA ASP A 164 -22.20 -12.13 12.84
C ASP A 164 -21.48 -11.29 11.77
N ALA A 165 -20.27 -11.70 11.34
CA ALA A 165 -19.53 -11.02 10.29
C ALA A 165 -20.28 -11.01 8.93
N VAL A 166 -20.91 -12.12 8.56
CA VAL A 166 -21.76 -12.21 7.36
C VAL A 166 -22.90 -11.21 7.43
N ASN A 167 -23.62 -11.18 8.56
CA ASN A 167 -24.76 -10.28 8.75
C ASN A 167 -24.32 -8.80 8.71
N GLU A 168 -23.26 -8.44 9.43
CA GLU A 168 -22.72 -7.06 9.43
C GLU A 168 -22.36 -6.56 8.03
N ILE A 169 -21.80 -7.45 7.18
CA ILE A 169 -21.43 -7.08 5.79
C ILE A 169 -22.68 -6.86 4.96
N PHE A 170 -23.65 -7.79 4.98
CA PHE A 170 -24.89 -7.65 4.19
C PHE A 170 -25.81 -6.53 4.72
N GLU A 171 -25.72 -6.15 6.00
CA GLU A 171 -26.39 -4.97 6.55
C GLU A 171 -25.75 -3.63 6.13
N GLY A 172 -24.66 -3.69 5.34
CA GLY A 172 -24.04 -2.52 4.72
C GLY A 172 -23.01 -1.79 5.58
N LYS A 173 -22.39 -2.45 6.56
CA LYS A 173 -21.35 -1.85 7.40
C LYS A 173 -20.16 -1.26 6.60
N PHE A 174 -19.90 -1.79 5.42
CA PHE A 174 -18.83 -1.34 4.49
C PHE A 174 -19.39 -0.80 3.17
N GLY A 175 -20.66 -0.42 3.12
CA GLY A 175 -21.40 -0.08 1.91
C GLY A 175 -22.30 -1.23 1.46
N VAL A 176 -23.05 -1.02 0.37
CA VAL A 176 -23.91 -2.07 -0.20
C VAL A 176 -23.03 -3.21 -0.68
N ALA A 177 -23.24 -4.39 -0.13
CA ALA A 177 -22.52 -5.61 -0.50
C ALA A 177 -23.47 -6.56 -1.24
N ASP A 178 -23.29 -6.70 -2.56
CA ASP A 178 -24.05 -7.68 -3.36
C ASP A 178 -23.53 -9.10 -3.14
N LYS A 179 -22.26 -9.24 -2.77
CA LYS A 179 -21.59 -10.53 -2.56
C LYS A 179 -20.57 -10.45 -1.44
N ILE A 180 -20.30 -11.59 -0.83
CA ILE A 180 -19.21 -11.77 0.14
C ILE A 180 -18.32 -12.93 -0.28
N LEU A 181 -17.09 -12.91 0.19
CA LEU A 181 -16.10 -13.95 0.02
C LEU A 181 -15.85 -14.65 1.36
N ILE A 182 -15.91 -15.98 1.38
CA ILE A 182 -15.52 -16.81 2.53
C ILE A 182 -14.32 -17.66 2.12
N GLU A 183 -13.24 -17.62 2.89
CA GLU A 183 -11.99 -18.31 2.59
C GLU A 183 -11.55 -19.19 3.76
N GLU A 184 -10.84 -20.29 3.46
CA GLU A 184 -10.08 -21.00 4.49
C GLU A 184 -9.01 -20.09 5.09
N PHE A 185 -8.73 -20.28 6.38
CA PHE A 185 -7.64 -19.57 7.04
C PHE A 185 -6.30 -20.22 6.69
N LEU A 186 -5.38 -19.44 6.15
CA LEU A 186 -4.02 -19.88 5.87
C LEU A 186 -3.12 -19.57 7.08
N ASN A 187 -2.57 -20.61 7.69
CA ASN A 187 -1.64 -20.47 8.81
C ASN A 187 -0.20 -20.39 8.30
N GLY A 188 0.35 -19.21 8.22
CA GLY A 188 1.68 -18.93 7.69
C GLY A 188 2.19 -17.54 8.09
N GLU A 189 3.19 -17.07 7.38
CA GLU A 189 3.74 -15.73 7.55
C GLU A 189 3.43 -14.85 6.35
N GLU A 190 2.95 -13.62 6.62
CA GLU A 190 2.63 -12.66 5.56
C GLU A 190 3.91 -12.00 5.02
N MET A 191 3.96 -11.80 3.71
CA MET A 191 5.02 -11.09 3.02
C MET A 191 4.45 -10.22 1.90
N SER A 192 4.99 -9.03 1.75
CA SER A 192 4.69 -8.10 0.67
C SER A 192 5.72 -8.25 -0.46
N TYR A 193 5.27 -8.67 -1.64
CA TYR A 193 6.11 -8.82 -2.83
C TYR A 193 5.72 -7.79 -3.89
N PHE A 194 6.68 -7.04 -4.40
CA PHE A 194 6.42 -5.94 -5.32
C PHE A 194 7.08 -6.17 -6.67
N ILE A 195 6.36 -5.79 -7.71
CA ILE A 195 6.91 -5.60 -9.06
C ILE A 195 6.51 -4.23 -9.60
N ILE A 196 7.23 -3.78 -10.62
CA ILE A 196 6.80 -2.70 -11.52
C ILE A 196 6.69 -3.27 -12.92
N SER A 197 5.65 -2.88 -13.66
CA SER A 197 5.40 -3.35 -15.03
C SER A 197 5.18 -2.18 -16.00
N ASP A 198 5.55 -2.39 -17.26
CA ASP A 198 5.29 -1.47 -18.38
C ASP A 198 4.17 -1.96 -19.32
N GLY A 199 3.51 -3.06 -18.96
CA GLY A 199 2.49 -3.73 -19.77
C GLY A 199 3.02 -4.94 -20.56
N GLU A 200 4.27 -4.91 -20.97
CA GLU A 200 4.94 -6.03 -21.67
C GLU A 200 5.91 -6.78 -20.74
N ASN A 201 6.71 -6.03 -20.01
CA ASN A 201 7.74 -6.54 -19.13
C ASN A 201 7.46 -6.12 -17.69
N PHE A 202 8.05 -6.83 -16.75
CA PHE A 202 8.08 -6.41 -15.35
C PHE A 202 9.48 -6.59 -14.75
N LYS A 203 9.76 -5.78 -13.75
CA LYS A 203 10.95 -5.89 -12.89
C LYS A 203 10.52 -6.09 -11.46
N LYS A 204 11.27 -6.91 -10.73
CA LYS A 204 11.06 -7.08 -9.30
C LYS A 204 11.48 -5.82 -8.54
N PHE A 205 10.74 -5.51 -7.50
CA PHE A 205 11.10 -4.53 -6.48
C PHE A 205 11.49 -5.25 -5.20
N GLU A 206 11.98 -4.49 -4.19
CA GLU A 206 12.30 -5.05 -2.88
C GLU A 206 11.04 -5.59 -2.18
N THR A 207 11.24 -6.59 -1.32
CA THR A 207 10.18 -7.14 -0.47
C THR A 207 10.07 -6.39 0.85
N ALA A 208 8.92 -6.51 1.51
CA ALA A 208 8.72 -5.99 2.86
C ALA A 208 7.85 -6.94 3.70
N GLN A 209 7.81 -6.73 4.99
CA GLN A 209 6.79 -7.27 5.88
C GLN A 209 6.22 -6.14 6.72
N ASP A 210 4.91 -6.00 6.72
CA ASP A 210 4.19 -5.02 7.52
C ASP A 210 3.65 -5.64 8.82
N HIS A 211 3.26 -4.78 9.75
CA HIS A 211 2.61 -5.12 11.00
C HIS A 211 1.19 -4.55 11.01
N LYS A 212 0.22 -5.35 10.54
CA LYS A 212 -1.17 -4.92 10.35
C LYS A 212 -1.96 -4.74 11.64
N ARG A 213 -1.58 -5.43 12.73
CA ARG A 213 -2.32 -5.36 13.99
C ARG A 213 -1.94 -4.15 14.81
N VAL A 214 -2.94 -3.55 15.47
CA VAL A 214 -2.79 -2.27 16.19
C VAL A 214 -1.93 -2.37 17.45
N HIS A 215 -1.91 -3.53 18.12
CA HIS A 215 -1.18 -3.75 19.37
C HIS A 215 0.07 -4.62 19.19
N GLU A 216 0.99 -4.51 20.13
CA GLU A 216 2.20 -5.33 20.20
C GLU A 216 1.88 -6.83 20.21
N GLY A 217 2.81 -7.64 19.67
CA GLY A 217 2.63 -9.09 19.51
C GLY A 217 1.56 -9.45 18.46
N ASP A 218 1.32 -8.58 17.48
CA ASP A 218 0.32 -8.74 16.41
C ASP A 218 -1.09 -9.04 16.96
N LYS A 219 -1.54 -8.24 17.93
CA LYS A 219 -2.85 -8.35 18.58
C LYS A 219 -3.77 -7.18 18.22
N GLY A 220 -5.07 -7.38 18.45
CA GLY A 220 -6.10 -6.36 18.24
C GLY A 220 -6.58 -6.27 16.81
N LYS A 221 -7.19 -5.12 16.45
CA LYS A 221 -7.80 -4.90 15.13
C LYS A 221 -6.76 -4.74 14.02
N ASN A 222 -7.17 -5.08 12.80
CA ASN A 222 -6.41 -4.74 11.60
C ASN A 222 -6.36 -3.23 11.37
N THR A 223 -5.26 -2.77 10.82
CA THR A 223 -4.99 -1.37 10.48
C THR A 223 -4.45 -1.29 9.05
N GLY A 224 -4.14 -0.09 8.57
CA GLY A 224 -3.39 0.11 7.32
C GLY A 224 -1.88 -0.20 7.43
N GLY A 225 -1.39 -0.66 8.59
CA GLY A 225 0.02 -0.91 8.90
C GLY A 225 0.54 0.00 10.00
N MET A 226 1.08 -0.60 11.07
CA MET A 226 1.70 0.09 12.22
C MET A 226 3.20 0.28 12.05
N GLY A 227 3.75 -0.31 11.01
CA GLY A 227 5.16 -0.26 10.61
C GLY A 227 5.51 -1.40 9.68
N ALA A 228 6.67 -1.32 9.07
CA ALA A 228 7.17 -2.34 8.15
C ALA A 228 8.69 -2.41 8.19
N TYR A 229 9.25 -3.49 7.67
CA TYR A 229 10.69 -3.63 7.44
C TYR A 229 10.98 -4.23 6.06
N SER A 230 12.13 -3.94 5.50
CA SER A 230 12.62 -4.38 4.19
C SER A 230 14.13 -4.64 4.22
N PRO A 231 14.62 -5.74 3.57
CA PRO A 231 13.84 -6.78 2.90
C PRO A 231 13.14 -7.73 3.88
N SER A 232 12.16 -8.51 3.39
CA SER A 232 11.62 -9.64 4.13
C SER A 232 12.69 -10.71 4.32
N LEU A 233 12.77 -11.32 5.50
CA LEU A 233 13.66 -12.44 5.74
C LEU A 233 13.14 -13.79 5.22
N LEU A 234 11.89 -13.83 4.77
CA LEU A 234 11.29 -15.03 4.19
C LEU A 234 11.78 -15.30 2.77
N ILE A 235 12.19 -14.23 2.05
CA ILE A 235 12.55 -14.35 0.64
C ILE A 235 13.88 -15.06 0.44
N ASN A 236 13.90 -16.01 -0.47
CA ASN A 236 15.08 -16.68 -1.01
C ASN A 236 14.85 -16.98 -2.49
N GLN A 237 15.90 -17.36 -3.22
CA GLN A 237 15.82 -17.61 -4.68
C GLN A 237 14.75 -18.65 -5.06
N HIS A 238 14.57 -19.70 -4.26
CA HIS A 238 13.58 -20.74 -4.53
C HIS A 238 12.14 -20.25 -4.36
N LEU A 239 11.87 -19.53 -3.26
CA LEU A 239 10.56 -18.93 -3.02
C LEU A 239 10.25 -17.84 -4.04
N GLU A 240 11.24 -17.00 -4.39
CA GLU A 240 11.07 -15.96 -5.40
C GLU A 240 10.69 -16.56 -6.76
N LYS A 241 11.37 -17.63 -7.18
CA LYS A 241 11.02 -18.35 -8.41
C LYS A 241 9.57 -18.85 -8.39
N LYS A 242 9.12 -19.44 -7.27
CA LYS A 242 7.71 -19.89 -7.12
C LYS A 242 6.74 -18.71 -7.25
N ILE A 243 7.01 -17.60 -6.59
CA ILE A 243 6.17 -16.39 -6.64
C ILE A 243 6.05 -15.90 -8.09
N LEU A 244 7.17 -15.78 -8.78
CA LEU A 244 7.18 -15.31 -10.16
C LEU A 244 6.42 -16.26 -11.10
N GLU A 245 6.68 -17.58 -11.01
CA GLU A 245 6.09 -18.56 -11.94
C GLU A 245 4.62 -18.86 -11.62
N LYS A 246 4.26 -18.96 -10.34
CA LYS A 246 2.91 -19.40 -9.95
C LYS A 246 1.93 -18.24 -9.73
N ILE A 247 2.41 -17.02 -9.44
CA ILE A 247 1.57 -15.89 -9.08
C ILE A 247 1.73 -14.74 -10.06
N ILE A 248 2.91 -14.14 -10.19
CA ILE A 248 3.09 -12.90 -10.95
C ILE A 248 2.85 -13.09 -12.44
N LYS A 249 3.56 -14.03 -13.07
CA LYS A 249 3.42 -14.28 -14.52
C LYS A 249 1.98 -14.66 -14.92
N PRO A 250 1.29 -15.59 -14.23
CA PRO A 250 -0.08 -15.90 -14.54
C PRO A 250 -1.03 -14.70 -14.38
N THR A 251 -0.81 -13.82 -13.40
CA THR A 251 -1.61 -12.62 -13.21
C THR A 251 -1.46 -11.64 -14.36
N ILE A 252 -0.21 -11.29 -14.71
CA ILE A 252 0.06 -10.38 -15.84
C ILE A 252 -0.50 -10.96 -17.15
N LYS A 253 -0.28 -12.28 -17.38
CA LYS A 253 -0.88 -12.98 -18.52
C LYS A 253 -2.39 -12.91 -18.51
N GLY A 254 -3.02 -13.16 -17.37
CA GLY A 254 -4.48 -13.17 -17.24
C GLY A 254 -5.09 -11.81 -17.57
N LEU A 255 -4.50 -10.73 -17.11
CA LEU A 255 -4.94 -9.37 -17.45
C LEU A 255 -4.74 -9.07 -18.95
N LYS A 256 -3.60 -9.47 -19.52
CA LYS A 256 -3.34 -9.31 -20.96
C LYS A 256 -4.35 -10.08 -21.81
N ASP A 257 -4.70 -11.31 -21.42
CA ASP A 257 -5.73 -12.12 -22.09
C ASP A 257 -7.14 -11.48 -22.01
N MET A 258 -7.37 -10.61 -21.04
CA MET A 258 -8.59 -9.79 -20.89
C MET A 258 -8.52 -8.46 -21.68
N GLY A 259 -7.43 -8.20 -22.41
CA GLY A 259 -7.21 -6.96 -23.15
C GLY A 259 -6.77 -5.78 -22.25
N SER A 260 -6.28 -6.06 -21.05
CA SER A 260 -5.82 -5.04 -20.09
C SER A 260 -4.36 -5.29 -19.71
N GLU A 261 -3.44 -4.58 -20.37
CA GLU A 261 -2.04 -4.61 -20.00
C GLU A 261 -1.81 -3.93 -18.65
N TYR A 262 -1.04 -4.58 -17.77
CA TYR A 262 -0.75 -4.02 -16.46
C TYR A 262 0.44 -3.07 -16.50
N LYS A 263 0.22 -1.77 -16.33
CA LYS A 263 1.26 -0.74 -16.14
C LYS A 263 1.21 -0.23 -14.71
N GLY A 264 2.35 -0.14 -14.04
CA GLY A 264 2.39 0.39 -12.68
C GLY A 264 3.03 -0.55 -11.68
N PHE A 265 2.94 -0.18 -10.41
CA PHE A 265 3.32 -1.06 -9.31
C PHE A 265 2.23 -2.10 -9.04
N LEU A 266 2.63 -3.35 -8.87
CA LEU A 266 1.77 -4.42 -8.36
C LEU A 266 2.37 -4.94 -7.05
N TYR A 267 1.58 -4.87 -6.00
CA TYR A 267 1.86 -5.46 -4.70
C TYR A 267 1.05 -6.75 -4.55
N ALA A 268 1.71 -7.88 -4.48
CA ALA A 268 1.12 -9.16 -4.11
C ALA A 268 1.29 -9.38 -2.60
N GLY A 269 0.18 -9.36 -1.86
CA GLY A 269 0.12 -9.79 -0.46
C GLY A 269 0.10 -11.32 -0.40
N LEU A 270 1.15 -11.91 0.16
CA LEU A 270 1.36 -13.34 0.15
C LEU A 270 1.31 -13.92 1.56
N MET A 271 0.69 -15.11 1.71
CA MET A 271 0.89 -15.98 2.86
C MET A 271 1.88 -17.08 2.47
N ILE A 272 2.96 -17.20 3.23
CA ILE A 272 3.96 -18.25 3.04
C ILE A 272 3.67 -19.38 4.00
N VAL A 273 3.23 -20.51 3.47
CA VAL A 273 2.90 -21.72 4.22
C VAL A 273 3.83 -22.83 3.80
N ASN A 274 4.66 -23.35 4.68
CA ASN A 274 5.62 -24.43 4.39
C ASN A 274 6.49 -24.14 3.14
N ASN A 275 6.95 -22.88 3.00
CA ASN A 275 7.78 -22.43 1.87
C ASN A 275 7.04 -22.46 0.49
N GLU A 276 5.69 -22.45 0.51
CA GLU A 276 4.83 -22.28 -0.66
C GLU A 276 4.08 -20.94 -0.54
N PRO A 277 4.06 -20.12 -1.63
CA PRO A 277 3.38 -18.86 -1.63
C PRO A 277 1.91 -19.02 -2.01
N TYR A 278 1.03 -18.38 -1.25
CA TYR A 278 -0.39 -18.26 -1.53
C TYR A 278 -0.78 -16.78 -1.62
N LEU A 279 -1.49 -16.39 -2.66
CA LEU A 279 -1.99 -15.04 -2.79
C LEU A 279 -3.12 -14.77 -1.81
N ILE A 280 -2.97 -13.73 -0.99
CA ILE A 280 -4.03 -13.23 -0.09
C ILE A 280 -4.85 -12.15 -0.80
N GLU A 281 -4.17 -11.18 -1.40
CA GLU A 281 -4.75 -10.01 -2.06
C GLU A 281 -3.72 -9.36 -3.00
N TYR A 282 -4.21 -8.55 -3.94
CA TYR A 282 -3.39 -7.59 -4.66
C TYR A 282 -3.67 -6.17 -4.17
N ASN A 283 -2.64 -5.33 -4.25
CA ASN A 283 -2.78 -3.88 -4.26
C ASN A 283 -2.14 -3.36 -5.55
N VAL A 284 -2.86 -2.52 -6.27
CA VAL A 284 -2.47 -2.05 -7.62
C VAL A 284 -1.58 -0.80 -7.58
N ARG A 285 -0.85 -0.65 -6.51
CA ARG A 285 0.01 0.47 -6.15
C ARG A 285 1.02 0.02 -5.09
N MET A 286 1.95 0.90 -4.71
CA MET A 286 2.82 0.61 -3.56
C MET A 286 2.01 0.55 -2.26
N GLY A 287 2.48 -0.27 -1.32
CA GLY A 287 1.92 -0.32 0.04
C GLY A 287 2.22 0.94 0.85
N ASP A 288 1.51 1.13 1.94
CA ASP A 288 1.72 2.17 2.95
C ASP A 288 1.62 1.52 4.33
N PRO A 289 2.73 1.26 5.07
CA PRO A 289 4.01 1.97 5.03
C PRO A 289 5.16 1.29 4.24
N GLU A 290 4.92 0.28 3.41
CA GLU A 290 5.99 -0.44 2.71
C GLU A 290 6.74 0.46 1.73
N CYS A 291 6.05 1.35 1.02
CA CYS A 291 6.66 2.33 0.12
C CYS A 291 7.70 3.19 0.83
N GLN A 292 7.34 3.74 2.01
CA GLN A 292 8.23 4.52 2.86
C GLN A 292 9.45 3.73 3.34
N THR A 293 9.27 2.41 3.48
CA THR A 293 10.33 1.50 3.94
C THR A 293 11.27 1.10 2.79
N ILE A 294 10.74 0.95 1.59
CA ILE A 294 11.47 0.43 0.41
C ILE A 294 12.20 1.55 -0.34
N LEU A 295 11.51 2.65 -0.70
CA LEU A 295 12.07 3.67 -1.59
C LEU A 295 13.36 4.35 -1.08
N PRO A 296 13.57 4.57 0.23
CA PRO A 296 14.83 5.10 0.72
C PRO A 296 16.06 4.25 0.37
N LYS A 297 15.90 2.94 0.13
CA LYS A 297 16.94 2.00 -0.28
C LYS A 297 17.22 2.05 -1.78
N LEU A 298 16.34 2.65 -2.59
CA LEU A 298 16.48 2.67 -4.04
C LEU A 298 17.70 3.51 -4.46
N LYS A 299 18.59 2.91 -5.27
CA LYS A 299 19.77 3.56 -5.81
C LYS A 299 19.51 4.12 -7.21
N THR A 300 18.79 3.36 -8.06
CA THR A 300 18.36 3.82 -9.38
C THR A 300 17.39 4.98 -9.26
N ASP A 301 17.51 5.99 -10.13
CA ASP A 301 16.59 7.13 -10.15
C ASP A 301 15.14 6.66 -10.40
N LEU A 302 14.25 6.92 -9.42
CA LEU A 302 12.83 6.52 -9.53
C LEU A 302 12.17 7.15 -10.76
N THR A 303 12.54 8.38 -11.13
CA THR A 303 11.98 9.05 -12.31
C THR A 303 12.30 8.28 -13.58
N ASP A 304 13.49 7.71 -13.69
CA ASP A 304 13.88 6.90 -14.86
C ASP A 304 13.08 5.61 -14.92
N ILE A 305 12.86 4.97 -13.79
CA ILE A 305 12.03 3.75 -13.70
C ILE A 305 10.58 4.05 -14.11
N LEU A 306 9.99 5.15 -13.62
CA LEU A 306 8.64 5.56 -13.96
C LEU A 306 8.50 5.89 -15.45
N LEU A 307 9.47 6.63 -16.00
CA LEU A 307 9.50 6.95 -17.43
C LEU A 307 9.66 5.70 -18.30
N ALA A 308 10.52 4.76 -17.90
CA ALA A 308 10.66 3.49 -18.57
C ALA A 308 9.36 2.69 -18.57
N SER A 309 8.64 2.68 -17.42
CA SER A 309 7.35 1.99 -17.33
C SER A 309 6.30 2.58 -18.28
N VAL A 310 6.13 3.89 -18.33
CA VAL A 310 5.10 4.52 -19.18
C VAL A 310 5.46 4.51 -20.67
N ASN A 311 6.73 4.29 -21.03
CA ASN A 311 7.21 4.25 -22.39
C ASN A 311 7.61 2.85 -22.89
N TYR A 312 7.18 1.76 -22.22
CA TYR A 312 7.49 0.36 -22.58
C TYR A 312 8.99 0.04 -22.62
N GLY A 313 9.77 0.64 -21.75
CA GLY A 313 11.23 0.57 -21.73
C GLY A 313 11.85 -0.14 -20.52
N LEU A 314 11.04 -0.81 -19.68
CA LEU A 314 11.55 -1.46 -18.46
C LEU A 314 12.58 -2.56 -18.72
N SER A 315 12.54 -3.20 -19.90
CA SER A 315 13.54 -4.23 -20.28
C SER A 315 14.95 -3.69 -20.26
N SER A 316 15.14 -2.40 -20.61
CA SER A 316 16.46 -1.75 -20.74
C SER A 316 16.98 -1.09 -19.45
N ILE A 317 16.22 -1.12 -18.36
CA ILE A 317 16.61 -0.49 -17.08
C ILE A 317 17.01 -1.55 -16.05
N ASP A 318 18.13 -1.35 -15.37
CA ASP A 318 18.49 -2.15 -14.19
C ASP A 318 18.13 -1.39 -12.91
N ILE A 319 17.43 -2.08 -12.02
CA ILE A 319 17.01 -1.49 -10.75
C ILE A 319 17.97 -1.95 -9.66
N GLU A 320 18.80 -1.01 -9.19
CA GLU A 320 19.79 -1.22 -8.16
C GLU A 320 19.32 -0.71 -6.80
N TRP A 321 19.76 -1.39 -5.75
CA TRP A 321 19.42 -1.11 -4.37
C TRP A 321 20.65 -0.93 -3.51
N HIS A 322 20.56 -0.10 -2.48
CA HIS A 322 21.53 -0.06 -1.39
C HIS A 322 21.29 -1.24 -0.44
N ASP A 323 22.37 -1.89 0.00
CA ASP A 323 22.29 -3.02 0.94
C ASP A 323 22.09 -2.52 2.38
N TYR A 324 20.90 -1.97 2.64
CA TYR A 324 20.47 -1.55 3.99
C TYR A 324 19.29 -2.39 4.48
N LYS A 325 19.24 -2.55 5.80
CA LYS A 325 18.04 -2.96 6.54
C LYS A 325 17.22 -1.72 6.84
N SER A 326 16.04 -1.62 6.24
CA SER A 326 15.14 -0.49 6.44
C SER A 326 13.99 -0.87 7.37
N LEU A 327 13.68 -0.01 8.33
CA LEU A 327 12.56 -0.23 9.24
C LEU A 327 11.79 1.08 9.46
N CYS A 328 10.47 0.98 9.35
CA CYS A 328 9.51 2.06 9.54
C CYS A 328 8.67 1.80 10.78
N VAL A 329 8.57 2.77 11.68
CA VAL A 329 7.60 2.80 12.78
C VAL A 329 6.59 3.90 12.51
N VAL A 330 5.29 3.58 12.57
CA VAL A 330 4.22 4.54 12.31
C VAL A 330 3.72 5.13 13.63
N LEU A 331 3.78 6.46 13.74
CA LEU A 331 3.16 7.21 14.83
C LEU A 331 1.71 7.53 14.44
N CYS A 332 0.78 7.01 15.22
CA CYS A 332 -0.67 7.10 15.00
C CYS A 332 -1.34 8.03 16.01
N SER A 333 -2.49 8.59 15.65
CA SER A 333 -3.39 9.27 16.59
C SER A 333 -4.00 8.29 17.58
N LYS A 334 -4.05 8.62 18.87
CA LYS A 334 -4.75 7.82 19.90
C LYS A 334 -6.19 7.54 19.49
N GLY A 335 -6.58 6.28 19.59
CA GLY A 335 -7.87 5.77 19.16
C GLY A 335 -7.91 5.10 17.78
N TYR A 336 -6.89 5.30 16.93
CA TYR A 336 -6.77 4.59 15.66
C TYR A 336 -6.67 3.05 15.88
N PRO A 337 -7.32 2.18 15.08
CA PRO A 337 -8.05 2.46 13.82
C PRO A 337 -9.52 2.87 14.01
N ASP A 338 -10.00 3.07 15.23
CA ASP A 338 -11.35 3.50 15.52
C ASP A 338 -11.45 5.05 15.49
N LYS A 339 -12.20 5.63 16.43
CA LYS A 339 -12.39 7.09 16.53
C LYS A 339 -11.14 7.76 17.11
N TYR A 340 -10.60 8.77 16.42
CA TYR A 340 -9.47 9.58 16.84
C TYR A 340 -9.75 11.07 16.62
N LYS A 341 -8.96 11.91 17.29
CA LYS A 341 -9.06 13.37 17.14
C LYS A 341 -8.11 13.89 16.06
N ASN A 342 -8.62 14.77 15.21
CA ASN A 342 -7.83 15.54 14.23
C ASN A 342 -7.48 16.93 14.76
N ASN A 343 -6.67 17.66 14.01
CA ASN A 343 -6.27 19.04 14.29
C ASN A 343 -5.48 19.22 15.60
N ILE A 344 -4.81 18.18 16.08
CA ILE A 344 -3.94 18.27 17.24
C ILE A 344 -2.53 18.66 16.78
N MET A 345 -2.02 19.77 17.30
CA MET A 345 -0.68 20.28 16.95
C MET A 345 0.40 19.27 17.34
N ILE A 346 1.35 19.07 16.44
CA ILE A 346 2.54 18.26 16.66
C ILE A 346 3.71 19.21 16.88
N LYS A 347 4.13 19.31 18.13
CA LYS A 347 5.29 20.11 18.53
C LYS A 347 6.60 19.35 18.31
N ASN A 348 7.72 20.04 18.37
CA ASN A 348 9.09 19.49 18.36
C ASN A 348 9.49 18.69 17.10
N LEU A 349 8.65 18.62 16.08
CA LEU A 349 8.99 17.91 14.84
C LEU A 349 10.02 18.68 14.02
N VAL A 350 9.94 20.02 14.02
CA VAL A 350 10.84 20.90 13.24
C VAL A 350 12.26 20.91 13.82
N ASP A 351 12.38 20.65 15.12
CA ASP A 351 13.66 20.71 15.85
C ASP A 351 14.43 19.38 15.81
N LEU A 352 13.87 18.36 15.14
CA LEU A 352 14.53 17.05 15.03
C LEU A 352 15.70 17.10 14.06
N THR A 353 16.89 16.84 14.59
CA THR A 353 18.06 16.57 13.76
C THR A 353 18.05 15.11 13.32
N ILE A 354 17.96 14.90 12.01
CA ILE A 354 18.00 13.57 11.38
C ILE A 354 19.25 13.43 10.52
N SER A 355 19.80 12.23 10.45
CA SER A 355 20.94 11.89 9.58
C SER A 355 20.48 11.57 8.15
N LYS A 356 21.44 11.41 7.23
CA LYS A 356 21.15 11.04 5.82
C LYS A 356 20.40 9.71 5.63
N ASN A 357 20.46 8.84 6.63
CA ASN A 357 19.82 7.51 6.61
C ASN A 357 18.52 7.47 7.44
N GLU A 358 18.03 8.62 7.86
CA GLU A 358 16.82 8.77 8.66
C GLU A 358 15.81 9.61 7.89
N PHE A 359 14.55 9.19 7.88
CA PHE A 359 13.48 9.86 7.15
C PHE A 359 12.24 9.98 8.04
N ILE A 360 11.54 11.09 7.90
CA ILE A 360 10.24 11.30 8.53
C ILE A 360 9.24 11.62 7.41
N PHE A 361 8.42 10.64 7.06
CA PHE A 361 7.38 10.85 6.06
C PHE A 361 6.06 11.21 6.75
N HIS A 362 5.48 12.30 6.31
CA HIS A 362 4.17 12.74 6.74
C HIS A 362 3.09 11.92 6.03
N ALA A 363 2.10 11.47 6.80
CA ALA A 363 0.86 10.88 6.31
C ALA A 363 -0.30 11.82 6.66
N GLY A 364 -1.14 11.48 7.62
CA GLY A 364 -2.25 12.33 8.05
C GLY A 364 -1.79 13.59 8.79
N THR A 365 -1.22 14.53 8.07
CA THR A 365 -0.80 15.84 8.60
C THR A 365 -1.24 16.98 7.69
N LYS A 366 -1.47 18.15 8.27
CA LYS A 366 -1.72 19.39 7.53
C LYS A 366 -1.07 20.60 8.20
N MET A 367 -0.85 21.64 7.42
CA MET A 367 -0.39 22.94 7.92
C MET A 367 -1.61 23.79 8.35
N ILE A 368 -1.56 24.34 9.57
CA ILE A 368 -2.49 25.35 10.07
C ILE A 368 -1.64 26.42 10.74
N ASP A 369 -1.74 27.66 10.30
CA ASP A 369 -0.98 28.80 10.84
C ASP A 369 0.52 28.50 10.98
N ASN A 370 1.13 27.96 9.93
CA ASN A 370 2.53 27.53 9.87
C ASN A 370 2.93 26.49 10.93
N LYS A 371 1.98 25.76 11.50
CA LYS A 371 2.20 24.67 12.45
C LYS A 371 1.65 23.36 11.91
N ILE A 372 2.35 22.26 12.20
CA ILE A 372 1.95 20.93 11.77
C ILE A 372 0.88 20.37 12.71
N HIS A 373 -0.24 19.93 12.16
CA HIS A 373 -1.33 19.31 12.89
C HIS A 373 -1.66 17.93 12.35
N SER A 374 -2.13 17.04 13.21
CA SER A 374 -2.65 15.74 12.78
C SER A 374 -3.93 15.90 11.96
N ASN A 375 -4.06 15.11 10.89
CA ASN A 375 -5.20 15.06 9.99
C ASN A 375 -5.46 13.63 9.50
N GLY A 376 -5.37 12.67 10.41
CA GLY A 376 -5.57 11.26 10.09
C GLY A 376 -5.23 10.31 11.23
N GLY A 377 -5.48 9.04 11.02
CA GLY A 377 -5.18 7.98 11.99
C GLY A 377 -3.68 7.67 12.05
N ARG A 378 -3.06 7.37 10.90
CA ARG A 378 -1.60 7.28 10.75
C ARG A 378 -1.07 8.68 10.41
N VAL A 379 -0.12 9.16 11.19
CA VAL A 379 0.26 10.59 11.15
C VAL A 379 1.66 10.80 10.62
N LEU A 380 2.65 10.10 11.18
CA LEU A 380 4.05 10.19 10.77
C LEU A 380 4.67 8.80 10.67
N ASN A 381 5.61 8.65 9.74
CA ASN A 381 6.36 7.43 9.51
C ASN A 381 7.84 7.72 9.76
N PHE A 382 8.44 7.06 10.75
CA PHE A 382 9.84 7.19 11.10
C PHE A 382 10.61 6.02 10.50
N VAL A 383 11.43 6.31 9.50
CA VAL A 383 12.17 5.30 8.74
C VAL A 383 13.66 5.47 8.98
N VAL A 384 14.32 4.37 9.28
CA VAL A 384 15.77 4.34 9.50
C VAL A 384 16.41 3.22 8.68
N LEU A 385 17.47 3.57 7.98
CA LEU A 385 18.34 2.63 7.26
C LEU A 385 19.58 2.34 8.08
N SER A 386 19.91 1.08 8.28
CA SER A 386 21.19 0.64 8.87
C SER A 386 21.61 -0.74 8.35
N ASP A 387 22.65 -1.29 8.91
CA ASP A 387 23.12 -2.66 8.65
C ASP A 387 22.33 -3.73 9.43
N ASP A 388 21.50 -3.29 10.39
CA ASP A 388 20.79 -4.17 11.33
C ASP A 388 19.40 -3.64 11.70
N PHE A 389 18.37 -4.51 11.70
CA PHE A 389 16.99 -4.11 12.00
C PHE A 389 16.80 -3.60 13.43
N LYS A 390 17.54 -4.14 14.41
CA LYS A 390 17.45 -3.71 15.81
C LYS A 390 17.96 -2.29 15.98
N LYS A 391 19.08 -1.95 15.30
CA LYS A 391 19.60 -0.58 15.26
C LYS A 391 18.58 0.37 14.62
N SER A 392 18.02 -0.01 13.46
CA SER A 392 17.00 0.78 12.77
C SER A 392 15.79 1.03 13.66
N ARG A 393 15.25 -0.02 14.32
CA ARG A 393 14.12 0.11 15.24
C ARG A 393 14.42 1.04 16.42
N ASN A 394 15.51 0.78 17.12
CA ASN A 394 15.87 1.57 18.29
C ASN A 394 15.98 3.04 17.94
N ARG A 395 16.63 3.36 16.82
CA ARG A 395 16.79 4.73 16.39
C ARG A 395 15.46 5.39 15.98
N ALA A 396 14.58 4.68 15.28
CA ALA A 396 13.24 5.18 14.96
C ALA A 396 12.43 5.51 16.23
N LEU A 397 12.48 4.62 17.24
CA LEU A 397 11.83 4.85 18.53
C LEU A 397 12.43 6.05 19.31
N GLU A 398 13.73 6.26 19.25
CA GLU A 398 14.37 7.46 19.83
C GLU A 398 13.87 8.76 19.18
N LEU A 399 13.75 8.77 17.86
CA LEU A 399 13.23 9.93 17.13
C LEU A 399 11.77 10.21 17.51
N ILE A 400 10.92 9.17 17.58
CA ILE A 400 9.53 9.31 18.02
C ILE A 400 9.42 9.88 19.43
N LYS A 401 10.24 9.39 20.37
CA LYS A 401 10.26 9.89 21.75
C LYS A 401 10.62 11.38 21.82
N LYS A 402 11.50 11.87 20.94
CA LYS A 402 11.88 13.30 20.87
C LYS A 402 10.73 14.18 20.40
N VAL A 403 9.84 13.68 19.48
CA VAL A 403 8.63 14.40 19.09
C VAL A 403 7.70 14.62 20.28
N ASN A 404 7.65 13.67 21.20
CA ASN A 404 6.89 13.74 22.46
C ASN A 404 5.43 14.22 22.26
N TRP A 405 4.76 13.64 21.26
CA TRP A 405 3.37 14.01 20.96
C TRP A 405 2.40 13.22 21.83
N SER A 406 1.81 13.87 22.83
CA SER A 406 0.97 13.23 23.86
C SER A 406 -0.32 12.58 23.30
N ASN A 407 -0.80 13.01 22.13
CA ASN A 407 -1.94 12.40 21.42
C ASN A 407 -1.53 11.27 20.47
N GLY A 408 -0.26 10.88 20.49
CA GLY A 408 0.29 9.82 19.64
C GLY A 408 0.41 8.49 20.37
N PHE A 409 0.39 7.40 19.58
CA PHE A 409 0.82 6.08 20.01
C PHE A 409 1.49 5.34 18.85
N TYR A 410 2.29 4.34 19.17
CA TYR A 410 3.03 3.53 18.22
C TYR A 410 3.35 2.17 18.84
N ARG A 411 3.79 1.22 18.04
CA ARG A 411 4.24 -0.09 18.51
C ARG A 411 5.76 -0.06 18.70
N ASN A 412 6.24 -0.58 19.85
CA ASN A 412 7.69 -0.69 20.13
C ASN A 412 8.31 -1.94 19.50
N ASP A 413 7.50 -2.91 19.11
CA ASP A 413 7.93 -4.24 18.66
C ASP A 413 8.05 -4.39 17.14
N ILE A 414 7.87 -3.32 16.35
CA ILE A 414 7.97 -3.38 14.88
C ILE A 414 9.28 -4.06 14.48
N GLY A 415 9.18 -5.03 13.57
CA GLY A 415 10.32 -5.85 13.14
C GLY A 415 10.70 -6.98 14.11
N PHE A 416 9.90 -7.29 15.13
CA PHE A 416 10.22 -8.35 16.11
C PHE A 416 10.50 -9.71 15.45
N LYS A 417 9.87 -10.00 14.31
CA LYS A 417 10.13 -11.23 13.53
C LYS A 417 11.50 -11.26 12.85
N ALA A 418 12.14 -10.11 12.70
CA ALA A 418 13.45 -9.97 12.07
C ALA A 418 14.57 -9.65 13.08
N ILE A 419 14.22 -9.42 14.34
CA ILE A 419 15.14 -9.04 15.42
C ILE A 419 15.09 -10.15 16.46
N ASN A 420 16.08 -11.01 16.44
CA ASN A 420 16.28 -12.05 17.46
C ASN A 420 17.00 -11.50 18.69
#